data_00d80004d8d3a57e00686ba2fdfd2ed0
#
_entry.id   00d80004d8d3a57e00686ba2fdfd2ed0
#
_cell.length_a   1.000
_cell.length_b   1.000
_cell.length_c   1.000
_cell.angle_alpha   90.00
_cell.angle_beta   90.00
_cell.angle_gamma   90.00
#
_symmetry.space_group_name_H-M   'P 1'
#
loop_
_entity.id
_entity.type
_entity.pdbx_description
1 polymer ?
#
loop_
_entity_poly.entity_id
_entity_poly.type
_entity_poly.pdbx_seq_one_letter_code
_entity_poly.pdbx_strand_id
1 'polypeptide(L)'
;MSKVRRIYVEKKDAYAVKAKDLKKQFKDYLGIKADNVRVLTRYDMEGVSEDTYNKAKVTIFSEPPIDVVYEESFPMNEKEKCFSQEYLPGQFDQRADSAEQCVKLLNEEETPVIKTATTYVVEGDVTEEQMQTIREYVVNPVDSRITDETKPETLVTNFEEPADVKIFDGFKDMPEAELKALYDSLGLAMTIKDFEHIQNYFKNEEHRDPSMTEIRVLDTYWSDHCRHTTFSTELTNVAFDDGYYKDVIAETYDRYVGATKEMYKGRDDKFVCLMDIALMAMKELKKAGKLDDQEESDEINACLLYTSPSPRD
;
A
#
# COMPACT_ATOMS: atom_id res chain seq x y z
N MET A 1 27.98 25.66 -3.90
CA MET A 1 27.59 24.75 -5.00
C MET A 1 26.98 23.53 -4.36
N SER A 2 25.85 23.03 -4.85
CA SER A 2 25.21 21.82 -4.34
C SER A 2 26.19 20.65 -4.42
N LYS A 3 26.25 19.83 -3.37
CA LYS A 3 27.01 18.56 -3.35
C LYS A 3 26.25 17.46 -4.09
N VAL A 4 25.00 17.70 -4.42
CA VAL A 4 24.11 16.75 -5.06
C VAL A 4 24.31 16.77 -6.57
N ARG A 5 24.49 15.61 -7.16
CA ARG A 5 24.45 15.38 -8.59
C ARG A 5 23.09 14.82 -8.96
N ARG A 6 22.53 15.27 -10.08
CA ARG A 6 21.22 14.81 -10.56
C ARG A 6 21.37 14.21 -11.96
N ILE A 7 20.68 13.09 -12.18
CA ILE A 7 20.49 12.53 -13.53
C ILE A 7 19.03 12.14 -13.74
N TYR A 8 18.66 12.13 -15.01
CA TYR A 8 17.37 11.62 -15.47
C TYR A 8 17.60 10.51 -16.45
N VAL A 9 16.92 9.40 -16.27
CA VAL A 9 17.04 8.22 -17.11
C VAL A 9 15.70 7.97 -17.79
N GLU A 10 15.70 7.98 -19.10
CA GLU A 10 14.51 7.83 -19.92
C GLU A 10 14.64 6.59 -20.82
N LYS A 11 13.61 5.77 -20.88
CA LYS A 11 13.57 4.66 -21.85
C LYS A 11 13.44 5.20 -23.27
N LYS A 12 14.28 4.69 -24.20
CA LYS A 12 14.12 4.97 -25.65
C LYS A 12 12.71 4.58 -26.10
N ASP A 13 12.18 5.25 -27.10
CA ASP A 13 10.77 5.10 -27.52
C ASP A 13 10.32 3.64 -27.69
N ALA A 14 11.13 2.78 -28.28
CA ALA A 14 10.80 1.37 -28.47
C ALA A 14 10.52 0.64 -27.13
N TYR A 15 11.11 1.09 -26.03
CA TYR A 15 11.05 0.47 -24.71
C TYR A 15 10.24 1.27 -23.69
N ALA A 16 9.67 2.41 -24.09
CA ALA A 16 8.92 3.33 -23.22
C ALA A 16 7.48 2.83 -22.95
N VAL A 17 7.33 1.60 -22.45
CA VAL A 17 6.03 0.95 -22.23
C VAL A 17 5.18 1.74 -21.24
N LYS A 18 5.75 2.10 -20.06
CA LYS A 18 5.02 2.88 -19.04
C LYS A 18 4.48 4.20 -19.58
N ALA A 19 5.26 4.91 -20.39
CA ALA A 19 4.85 6.18 -20.97
C ALA A 19 3.68 6.01 -21.97
N LYS A 20 3.76 4.97 -22.81
CA LYS A 20 2.70 4.63 -23.78
C LYS A 20 1.41 4.20 -23.08
N ASP A 21 1.51 3.42 -22.01
CA ASP A 21 0.37 2.98 -21.22
C ASP A 21 -0.31 4.16 -20.51
N LEU A 22 0.47 5.06 -19.89
CA LEU A 22 -0.07 6.26 -19.26
C LEU A 22 -0.77 7.17 -20.27
N LYS A 23 -0.18 7.38 -21.44
CA LYS A 23 -0.83 8.15 -22.52
C LYS A 23 -2.20 7.57 -22.88
N LYS A 24 -2.30 6.23 -22.97
CA LYS A 24 -3.56 5.54 -23.20
C LYS A 24 -4.53 5.70 -22.04
N GLN A 25 -4.07 5.53 -20.80
CA GLN A 25 -4.88 5.69 -19.59
C GLN A 25 -5.43 7.10 -19.45
N PHE A 26 -4.65 8.14 -19.71
CA PHE A 26 -5.10 9.53 -19.68
C PHE A 26 -6.26 9.76 -20.65
N LYS A 27 -6.17 9.16 -21.84
CA LYS A 27 -7.27 9.24 -22.82
C LYS A 27 -8.49 8.43 -22.39
N ASP A 28 -8.29 7.18 -21.99
CA ASP A 28 -9.39 6.20 -21.83
C ASP A 28 -10.13 6.41 -20.49
N TYR A 29 -9.42 6.82 -19.43
CA TYR A 29 -10.01 6.98 -18.09
C TYR A 29 -10.27 8.43 -17.70
N LEU A 30 -9.40 9.36 -18.10
CA LEU A 30 -9.54 10.77 -17.76
C LEU A 30 -10.17 11.62 -18.88
N GLY A 31 -10.28 11.08 -20.10
CA GLY A 31 -10.73 11.84 -21.26
C GLY A 31 -9.72 12.90 -21.73
N ILE A 32 -8.47 12.85 -21.26
CA ILE A 32 -7.43 13.84 -21.56
C ILE A 32 -6.54 13.30 -22.69
N LYS A 33 -6.50 14.04 -23.79
CA LYS A 33 -5.71 13.67 -24.96
C LYS A 33 -4.37 14.40 -24.93
N ALA A 34 -3.31 13.69 -24.56
CA ALA A 34 -1.92 14.14 -24.70
C ALA A 34 -1.36 13.75 -26.08
N ASP A 35 -0.55 14.62 -26.67
CA ASP A 35 0.17 14.31 -27.91
C ASP A 35 1.29 13.31 -27.66
N ASN A 36 2.01 13.48 -26.53
CA ASN A 36 3.03 12.54 -26.08
C ASN A 36 3.09 12.52 -24.54
N VAL A 37 3.62 11.42 -23.99
CA VAL A 37 3.94 11.28 -22.56
C VAL A 37 5.34 10.68 -22.47
N ARG A 38 6.18 11.25 -21.62
CA ARG A 38 7.51 10.74 -21.30
C ARG A 38 7.56 10.45 -19.80
N VAL A 39 8.31 9.42 -19.42
CA VAL A 39 8.53 9.06 -18.02
C VAL A 39 10.02 8.87 -17.80
N LEU A 40 10.57 9.69 -16.93
CA LEU A 40 11.98 9.67 -16.58
C LEU A 40 12.15 9.25 -15.12
N THR A 41 13.14 8.41 -14.86
CA THR A 41 13.58 8.14 -13.49
C THR A 41 14.63 9.18 -13.12
N ARG A 42 14.36 9.98 -12.09
CA ARG A 42 15.31 10.94 -11.54
C ARG A 42 16.10 10.28 -10.41
N TYR A 43 17.40 10.41 -10.43
CA TYR A 43 18.29 10.08 -9.33
C TYR A 43 19.00 11.33 -8.87
N ASP A 44 18.87 11.65 -7.59
CA ASP A 44 19.67 12.63 -6.90
C ASP A 44 20.68 11.86 -6.03
N MET A 45 21.95 12.17 -6.13
CA MET A 45 23.02 11.44 -5.45
C MET A 45 24.04 12.37 -4.81
N GLU A 46 24.49 12.03 -3.62
CA GLU A 46 25.54 12.69 -2.84
C GLU A 46 26.54 11.64 -2.33
N GLY A 47 27.82 12.04 -2.14
CA GLY A 47 28.84 11.13 -1.61
C GLY A 47 29.37 10.11 -2.62
N VAL A 48 29.27 10.40 -3.92
CA VAL A 48 29.78 9.54 -5.02
C VAL A 48 30.87 10.31 -5.76
N SER A 49 32.06 9.71 -5.88
CA SER A 49 33.17 10.29 -6.64
C SER A 49 32.90 10.29 -8.14
N GLU A 50 33.65 11.11 -8.89
CA GLU A 50 33.53 11.22 -10.36
C GLU A 50 33.81 9.88 -11.05
N ASP A 51 34.80 9.13 -10.61
CA ASP A 51 35.18 7.83 -11.19
C ASP A 51 34.11 6.77 -10.95
N THR A 52 33.59 6.70 -9.73
CA THR A 52 32.49 5.78 -9.38
C THR A 52 31.21 6.16 -10.12
N TYR A 53 30.90 7.45 -10.17
CA TYR A 53 29.74 7.94 -10.92
C TYR A 53 29.80 7.54 -12.41
N ASN A 54 30.92 7.75 -13.07
CA ASN A 54 31.08 7.43 -14.51
C ASN A 54 30.88 5.94 -14.81
N LYS A 55 31.28 5.07 -13.88
CA LYS A 55 31.00 3.63 -13.97
C LYS A 55 29.53 3.32 -13.67
N ALA A 56 29.02 3.86 -12.58
CA ALA A 56 27.64 3.62 -12.12
C ALA A 56 26.59 4.12 -13.14
N LYS A 57 26.88 5.23 -13.82
CA LYS A 57 25.99 5.80 -14.83
C LYS A 57 25.56 4.80 -15.89
N VAL A 58 26.46 3.93 -16.33
CA VAL A 58 26.25 2.97 -17.43
C VAL A 58 26.03 1.53 -16.96
N THR A 59 26.15 1.26 -15.65
CA THR A 59 26.03 -0.10 -15.09
C THR A 59 24.96 -0.24 -14.03
N ILE A 60 24.65 0.83 -13.30
CA ILE A 60 23.69 0.84 -12.20
C ILE A 60 22.46 1.69 -12.54
N PHE A 61 22.68 2.94 -12.97
CA PHE A 61 21.59 3.88 -13.17
C PHE A 61 20.90 3.72 -14.52
N SER A 62 21.58 3.20 -15.52
CA SER A 62 21.01 3.03 -16.86
C SER A 62 21.53 1.78 -17.59
N GLU A 63 20.77 1.37 -18.58
CA GLU A 63 21.12 0.35 -19.55
C GLU A 63 21.31 1.02 -20.93
N PRO A 64 22.54 1.33 -21.36
CA PRO A 64 22.80 2.14 -22.56
C PRO A 64 22.10 1.68 -23.84
N PRO A 65 21.85 0.36 -24.08
CA PRO A 65 21.11 -0.09 -25.26
C PRO A 65 19.66 0.41 -25.30
N ILE A 66 19.02 0.59 -24.16
CA ILE A 66 17.58 0.89 -24.04
C ILE A 66 17.27 2.22 -23.38
N ASP A 67 18.27 2.85 -22.73
CA ASP A 67 18.11 4.10 -21.99
C ASP A 67 18.83 5.27 -22.65
N VAL A 68 18.34 6.48 -22.35
CA VAL A 68 19.01 7.76 -22.55
C VAL A 68 19.20 8.40 -21.19
N VAL A 69 20.39 8.91 -20.91
CA VAL A 69 20.72 9.59 -19.66
C VAL A 69 20.92 11.08 -19.92
N TYR A 70 20.28 11.91 -19.12
CA TYR A 70 20.47 13.35 -19.10
C TYR A 70 21.08 13.76 -17.77
N GLU A 71 22.08 14.60 -17.80
CA GLU A 71 22.77 15.10 -16.61
C GLU A 71 22.23 16.50 -16.25
N GLU A 72 21.90 16.70 -14.99
CA GLU A 72 21.40 17.92 -14.39
C GLU A 72 20.04 18.42 -14.91
N SER A 73 19.77 18.30 -16.20
CA SER A 73 18.50 18.69 -16.82
C SER A 73 18.24 17.85 -18.07
N PHE A 74 17.01 17.79 -18.50
CA PHE A 74 16.60 17.12 -19.73
C PHE A 74 15.90 18.12 -20.68
N PRO A 75 15.93 17.89 -22.00
CA PRO A 75 15.32 18.81 -22.96
C PRO A 75 13.79 18.76 -22.86
N MET A 76 13.19 19.93 -22.87
CA MET A 76 11.75 20.15 -22.96
C MET A 76 11.42 21.15 -24.06
N ASN A 77 10.28 20.99 -24.71
CA ASN A 77 9.74 21.96 -25.64
C ASN A 77 8.63 22.81 -25.00
N GLU A 78 8.19 23.86 -25.68
CA GLU A 78 7.21 24.82 -25.16
C GLU A 78 5.81 24.23 -24.86
N LYS A 79 5.49 23.07 -25.46
CA LYS A 79 4.22 22.36 -25.25
C LYS A 79 4.29 21.29 -24.18
N GLU A 80 5.45 21.05 -23.62
CA GLU A 80 5.65 20.07 -22.57
C GLU A 80 5.47 20.69 -21.19
N LYS A 81 4.72 20.01 -20.34
CA LYS A 81 4.60 20.31 -18.91
C LYS A 81 5.11 19.12 -18.12
N CYS A 82 5.80 19.35 -17.02
CA CYS A 82 6.29 18.24 -16.20
C CYS A 82 5.93 18.41 -14.72
N PHE A 83 5.98 17.31 -14.01
CA PHE A 83 5.98 17.22 -12.55
C PHE A 83 6.73 15.96 -12.13
N SER A 84 7.24 15.97 -10.90
CA SER A 84 7.90 14.80 -10.34
C SER A 84 7.16 14.30 -9.11
N GLN A 85 7.17 12.99 -8.95
CA GLN A 85 6.66 12.25 -7.80
C GLN A 85 7.83 11.65 -7.05
N GLU A 86 7.89 11.86 -5.74
CA GLU A 86 8.83 11.21 -4.82
C GLU A 86 8.08 10.52 -3.68
N TYR A 87 8.74 9.59 -3.01
CA TYR A 87 8.18 8.98 -1.80
C TYR A 87 8.09 9.97 -0.64
N LEU A 88 7.08 9.80 0.21
CA LEU A 88 6.97 10.56 1.46
C LEU A 88 8.15 10.25 2.38
N PRO A 89 8.57 11.21 3.22
CA PRO A 89 9.57 10.95 4.25
C PRO A 89 9.15 9.76 5.13
N GLY A 90 10.07 8.82 5.33
CA GLY A 90 9.81 7.58 6.08
C GLY A 90 9.32 6.40 5.23
N GLN A 91 8.94 6.63 3.98
CA GLN A 91 8.68 5.54 3.03
C GLN A 91 9.99 4.96 2.50
N PHE A 92 10.00 3.63 2.32
CA PHE A 92 11.17 2.94 1.78
C PHE A 92 11.28 3.11 0.27
N ASP A 93 12.35 3.76 -0.18
CA ASP A 93 12.69 3.89 -1.59
C ASP A 93 13.58 2.72 -2.02
N GLN A 94 12.96 1.64 -2.46
CA GLN A 94 13.65 0.42 -2.89
C GLN A 94 14.66 0.68 -4.02
N ARG A 95 14.36 1.59 -4.93
CA ARG A 95 15.25 1.91 -6.05
C ARG A 95 16.49 2.65 -5.57
N ALA A 96 16.32 3.60 -4.67
CA ALA A 96 17.43 4.33 -4.07
C ALA A 96 18.33 3.39 -3.25
N ASP A 97 17.74 2.57 -2.38
CA ASP A 97 18.46 1.59 -1.56
C ASP A 97 19.26 0.61 -2.44
N SER A 98 18.65 0.04 -3.47
CA SER A 98 19.34 -0.85 -4.39
C SER A 98 20.49 -0.14 -5.14
N ALA A 99 20.30 1.11 -5.53
CA ALA A 99 21.32 1.89 -6.19
C ALA A 99 22.50 2.20 -5.24
N GLU A 100 22.23 2.56 -3.97
CA GLU A 100 23.26 2.76 -2.94
C GLU A 100 24.08 1.49 -2.72
N GLN A 101 23.43 0.35 -2.58
CA GLN A 101 24.11 -0.94 -2.41
C GLN A 101 24.99 -1.27 -3.62
N CYS A 102 24.48 -1.08 -4.85
CA CYS A 102 25.27 -1.31 -6.06
C CYS A 102 26.47 -0.35 -6.19
N VAL A 103 26.32 0.93 -5.80
CA VAL A 103 27.42 1.89 -5.79
C VAL A 103 28.51 1.45 -4.78
N LYS A 104 28.11 0.98 -3.59
CA LYS A 104 29.04 0.42 -2.59
C LYS A 104 29.79 -0.81 -3.12
N LEU A 105 29.17 -1.64 -3.95
CA LEU A 105 29.87 -2.76 -4.60
C LEU A 105 30.92 -2.30 -5.62
N LEU A 106 30.76 -1.11 -6.22
CA LEU A 106 31.80 -0.53 -7.09
C LEU A 106 32.94 0.10 -6.29
N ASN A 107 32.63 0.67 -5.14
CA ASN A 107 33.61 1.31 -4.26
C ASN A 107 33.12 1.28 -2.79
N GLU A 108 33.66 0.36 -2.00
CA GLU A 108 33.29 0.13 -0.61
C GLU A 108 33.66 1.30 0.34
N GLU A 109 34.56 2.19 -0.10
CA GLU A 109 34.99 3.35 0.71
C GLU A 109 33.98 4.51 0.64
N GLU A 110 33.04 4.48 -0.31
CA GLU A 110 32.04 5.52 -0.49
C GLU A 110 30.79 5.26 0.35
N THR A 111 30.18 6.35 0.81
CA THR A 111 28.91 6.33 1.54
C THR A 111 27.86 7.11 0.75
N PRO A 112 27.36 6.54 -0.36
CA PRO A 112 26.39 7.22 -1.20
C PRO A 112 25.09 7.44 -0.45
N VAL A 113 24.48 8.60 -0.65
CA VAL A 113 23.09 8.89 -0.31
C VAL A 113 22.37 9.14 -1.62
N ILE A 114 21.36 8.34 -1.90
CA ILE A 114 20.60 8.42 -3.15
C ILE A 114 19.12 8.61 -2.82
N LYS A 115 18.44 9.47 -3.57
CA LYS A 115 16.98 9.59 -3.57
C LYS A 115 16.48 9.49 -4.99
N THR A 116 15.30 8.90 -5.17
CA THR A 116 14.70 8.79 -6.49
C THR A 116 13.38 9.53 -6.58
N ALA A 117 13.06 9.95 -7.79
CA ALA A 117 11.74 10.44 -8.15
C ALA A 117 11.38 9.94 -9.55
N THR A 118 10.10 9.91 -9.85
CA THR A 118 9.63 9.68 -11.22
C THR A 118 9.15 11.02 -11.79
N THR A 119 9.76 11.47 -12.87
CA THR A 119 9.36 12.68 -13.59
C THR A 119 8.46 12.30 -14.75
N TYR A 120 7.30 12.92 -14.79
CA TYR A 120 6.30 12.77 -15.84
C TYR A 120 6.29 14.03 -16.69
N VAL A 121 6.41 13.86 -18.00
CA VAL A 121 6.34 14.96 -18.97
C VAL A 121 5.15 14.69 -19.89
N VAL A 122 4.26 15.65 -19.99
CA VAL A 122 3.04 15.57 -20.80
C VAL A 122 3.11 16.63 -21.88
N GLU A 123 3.07 16.23 -23.13
CA GLU A 123 3.07 17.11 -24.29
C GLU A 123 1.66 17.23 -24.88
N GLY A 124 1.28 18.45 -25.25
CA GLY A 124 0.03 18.74 -25.93
C GLY A 124 -0.69 19.97 -25.39
N ASP A 125 -1.87 20.22 -25.94
CA ASP A 125 -2.76 21.29 -25.48
C ASP A 125 -3.54 20.86 -24.23
N VAL A 126 -2.78 20.64 -23.13
CA VAL A 126 -3.32 20.19 -21.83
C VAL A 126 -3.41 21.38 -20.89
N THR A 127 -4.61 21.68 -20.39
CA THR A 127 -4.84 22.77 -19.44
C THR A 127 -4.21 22.47 -18.08
N GLU A 128 -4.08 23.49 -17.21
CA GLU A 128 -3.54 23.26 -15.86
C GLU A 128 -4.51 22.44 -14.99
N GLU A 129 -5.81 22.60 -15.18
CA GLU A 129 -6.83 21.77 -14.54
C GLU A 129 -6.70 20.29 -14.93
N GLN A 130 -6.47 20.02 -16.21
CA GLN A 130 -6.21 18.67 -16.69
C GLN A 130 -4.88 18.11 -16.17
N MET A 131 -3.84 18.95 -16.06
CA MET A 131 -2.58 18.56 -15.42
C MET A 131 -2.79 18.20 -13.96
N GLN A 132 -3.64 18.93 -13.24
CA GLN A 132 -3.97 18.62 -11.85
C GLN A 132 -4.69 17.27 -11.75
N THR A 133 -5.66 17.00 -12.65
CA THR A 133 -6.32 15.68 -12.73
C THR A 133 -5.31 14.55 -13.01
N ILE A 134 -4.33 14.77 -13.89
CA ILE A 134 -3.27 13.79 -14.15
C ILE A 134 -2.40 13.56 -12.90
N ARG A 135 -2.03 14.62 -12.16
CA ARG A 135 -1.27 14.50 -10.92
C ARG A 135 -2.01 13.66 -9.89
N GLU A 136 -3.29 13.93 -9.67
CA GLU A 136 -4.15 13.19 -8.74
C GLU A 136 -4.35 11.73 -9.14
N TYR A 137 -4.36 11.45 -10.44
CA TYR A 137 -4.46 10.09 -10.96
C TYR A 137 -3.17 9.28 -10.77
N VAL A 138 -2.02 9.91 -10.96
CA VAL A 138 -0.71 9.23 -10.98
C VAL A 138 -0.11 9.12 -9.60
N VAL A 139 -0.29 10.13 -8.73
CA VAL A 139 0.35 10.20 -7.41
C VAL A 139 -0.57 9.60 -6.34
N ASN A 140 -0.11 8.54 -5.69
CA ASN A 140 -0.79 7.99 -4.53
C ASN A 140 -0.40 8.78 -3.26
N PRO A 141 -1.33 9.54 -2.65
CA PRO A 141 -1.00 10.39 -1.52
C PRO A 141 -0.68 9.62 -0.21
N VAL A 142 -0.88 8.30 -0.20
CA VAL A 142 -0.58 7.44 0.94
C VAL A 142 0.93 7.19 1.08
N ASP A 143 1.64 7.09 -0.04
CA ASP A 143 3.07 6.77 -0.06
C ASP A 143 3.94 7.81 -0.75
N SER A 144 3.33 8.73 -1.52
CA SER A 144 4.05 9.63 -2.42
C SER A 144 3.50 11.04 -2.37
N ARG A 145 4.30 11.98 -2.83
CA ARG A 145 3.93 13.38 -3.02
C ARG A 145 4.52 13.95 -4.29
N ILE A 146 3.95 15.06 -4.74
CA ILE A 146 4.56 15.87 -5.80
C ILE A 146 5.76 16.61 -5.21
N THR A 147 6.87 16.57 -5.93
CA THR A 147 8.06 17.36 -5.64
C THR A 147 8.37 18.27 -6.83
N ASP A 148 9.01 19.39 -6.55
CA ASP A 148 9.49 20.29 -7.59
C ASP A 148 10.82 19.81 -8.21
N GLU A 149 11.28 20.51 -9.24
CA GLU A 149 12.56 20.21 -9.90
C GLU A 149 13.75 20.94 -9.24
N THR A 150 13.53 21.64 -8.12
CA THR A 150 14.61 22.30 -7.39
C THR A 150 15.57 21.28 -6.82
N LYS A 151 16.82 21.35 -7.21
CA LYS A 151 17.86 20.45 -6.71
C LYS A 151 18.27 20.86 -5.29
N PRO A 152 18.18 19.96 -4.29
CA PRO A 152 18.59 20.28 -2.93
C PRO A 152 20.09 20.50 -2.82
N GLU A 153 20.55 21.19 -1.79
CA GLU A 153 21.97 21.37 -1.53
C GLU A 153 22.62 20.11 -0.96
N THR A 154 21.86 19.33 -0.21
CA THR A 154 22.25 18.02 0.37
C THR A 154 21.06 17.08 0.44
N LEU A 155 21.32 15.79 0.35
CA LEU A 155 20.34 14.72 0.52
C LEU A 155 20.29 14.19 1.95
N VAL A 156 21.27 14.54 2.78
CA VAL A 156 21.30 14.16 4.19
C VAL A 156 20.17 14.89 4.92
N THR A 157 19.23 14.12 5.43
CA THR A 157 18.11 14.63 6.20
C THR A 157 18.42 14.48 7.68
N ASN A 158 18.50 15.59 8.38
CA ASN A 158 18.57 15.58 9.85
C ASN A 158 17.14 15.52 10.37
N PHE A 159 16.83 14.46 11.08
CA PHE A 159 15.56 14.33 11.80
C PHE A 159 15.78 14.78 13.23
N GLU A 160 14.80 15.51 13.78
CA GLU A 160 14.74 15.72 15.23
C GLU A 160 14.53 14.37 15.91
N GLU A 161 15.15 14.17 17.06
CA GLU A 161 14.88 12.96 17.86
C GLU A 161 13.38 12.93 18.20
N PRO A 162 12.70 11.77 17.97
CA PRO A 162 11.31 11.66 18.34
C PRO A 162 11.15 11.83 19.85
N ALA A 163 10.03 12.42 20.26
CA ALA A 163 9.67 12.49 21.67
C ALA A 163 9.50 11.07 22.26
N ASP A 164 9.74 10.93 23.55
CA ASP A 164 9.47 9.69 24.27
C ASP A 164 8.01 9.25 24.09
N VAL A 165 7.81 7.93 24.15
CA VAL A 165 6.47 7.36 24.03
C VAL A 165 5.57 7.87 25.14
N LYS A 166 4.45 8.48 24.77
CA LYS A 166 3.48 9.03 25.71
C LYS A 166 2.88 7.95 26.61
N ILE A 167 2.90 8.17 27.92
CA ILE A 167 2.12 7.43 28.89
C ILE A 167 0.78 8.14 29.09
N PHE A 168 -0.30 7.41 29.22
CA PHE A 168 -1.63 7.97 29.51
C PHE A 168 -1.84 8.09 31.02
N ASP A 169 -1.22 9.10 31.63
CA ASP A 169 -1.30 9.32 33.07
C ASP A 169 -2.75 9.38 33.56
N GLY A 170 -3.06 8.60 34.61
CA GLY A 170 -4.37 8.50 35.18
C GLY A 170 -5.38 7.61 34.44
N PHE A 171 -4.96 6.97 33.34
CA PHE A 171 -5.83 6.12 32.52
C PHE A 171 -6.60 5.08 33.35
N LYS A 172 -5.91 4.35 34.22
CA LYS A 172 -6.51 3.27 35.02
C LYS A 172 -7.64 3.73 35.92
N ASP A 173 -7.65 5.01 36.33
CA ASP A 173 -8.66 5.60 37.24
C ASP A 173 -9.54 6.65 36.54
N MET A 174 -9.44 6.76 35.21
CA MET A 174 -10.15 7.75 34.41
C MET A 174 -11.66 7.50 34.46
N PRO A 175 -12.48 8.54 34.73
CA PRO A 175 -13.94 8.43 34.66
C PRO A 175 -14.44 8.05 33.26
N GLU A 176 -15.58 7.40 33.14
CA GLU A 176 -16.16 6.93 31.87
C GLU A 176 -16.24 8.02 30.79
N ALA A 177 -16.65 9.24 31.17
CA ALA A 177 -16.75 10.35 30.22
C ALA A 177 -15.40 10.77 29.64
N GLU A 178 -14.34 10.78 30.47
CA GLU A 178 -12.98 11.11 30.04
C GLU A 178 -12.37 9.97 29.20
N LEU A 179 -12.59 8.72 29.62
CA LEU A 179 -12.19 7.52 28.90
C LEU A 179 -12.80 7.49 27.50
N LYS A 180 -14.12 7.83 27.41
CA LYS A 180 -14.79 7.92 26.11
C LYS A 180 -14.22 9.04 25.24
N ALA A 181 -13.94 10.20 25.81
CA ALA A 181 -13.32 11.31 25.06
C ALA A 181 -11.91 10.94 24.55
N LEU A 182 -11.12 10.23 25.36
CA LEU A 182 -9.83 9.70 24.95
C LEU A 182 -9.98 8.67 23.80
N TYR A 183 -10.90 7.72 23.95
CA TYR A 183 -11.23 6.73 22.92
C TYR A 183 -11.58 7.40 21.59
N ASP A 184 -12.49 8.37 21.61
CA ASP A 184 -12.94 9.09 20.40
C ASP A 184 -11.77 9.86 19.73
N SER A 185 -10.81 10.36 20.53
CA SER A 185 -9.64 11.08 20.03
C SER A 185 -8.57 10.19 19.38
N LEU A 186 -8.53 8.92 19.77
CA LEU A 186 -7.50 7.99 19.30
C LEU A 186 -7.85 7.29 17.97
N GLY A 187 -9.13 7.29 17.57
CA GLY A 187 -9.59 6.63 16.34
C GLY A 187 -9.26 5.14 16.33
N LEU A 188 -9.60 4.43 17.40
CA LEU A 188 -9.30 3.02 17.59
C LEU A 188 -10.22 2.12 16.76
N ALA A 189 -9.72 0.95 16.34
CA ALA A 189 -10.49 -0.09 15.68
C ALA A 189 -11.31 -0.94 16.67
N MET A 190 -10.83 -1.09 17.90
CA MET A 190 -11.55 -1.78 18.97
C MET A 190 -12.82 -1.02 19.38
N THR A 191 -13.77 -1.70 20.05
CA THR A 191 -14.97 -1.05 20.58
C THR A 191 -14.67 -0.32 21.90
N ILE A 192 -15.57 0.61 22.30
CA ILE A 192 -15.45 1.27 23.61
C ILE A 192 -15.46 0.26 24.76
N LYS A 193 -16.23 -0.84 24.65
CA LYS A 193 -16.27 -1.89 25.67
C LYS A 193 -14.94 -2.64 25.81
N ASP A 194 -14.24 -2.85 24.69
CA ASP A 194 -12.89 -3.44 24.72
C ASP A 194 -11.91 -2.48 25.40
N PHE A 195 -12.05 -1.19 25.15
CA PHE A 195 -11.22 -0.17 25.77
C PHE A 195 -11.46 -0.05 27.29
N GLU A 196 -12.72 -0.17 27.75
CA GLU A 196 -13.09 -0.28 29.15
C GLU A 196 -12.51 -1.55 29.79
N HIS A 197 -12.51 -2.67 29.07
CA HIS A 197 -11.88 -3.91 29.52
C HIS A 197 -10.36 -3.72 29.71
N ILE A 198 -9.69 -3.06 28.77
CA ILE A 198 -8.27 -2.72 28.88
C ILE A 198 -8.02 -1.83 30.10
N GLN A 199 -8.84 -0.81 30.34
CA GLN A 199 -8.73 0.02 31.53
C GLN A 199 -8.80 -0.82 32.82
N ASN A 200 -9.78 -1.71 32.90
CA ASN A 200 -9.95 -2.60 34.06
C ASN A 200 -8.73 -3.53 34.26
N TYR A 201 -8.13 -4.02 33.17
CA TYR A 201 -6.93 -4.83 33.27
C TYR A 201 -5.72 -4.03 33.79
N PHE A 202 -5.47 -2.84 33.28
CA PHE A 202 -4.38 -1.99 33.76
C PHE A 202 -4.61 -1.54 35.22
N LYS A 203 -5.85 -1.36 35.63
CA LYS A 203 -6.21 -1.02 37.01
C LYS A 203 -6.01 -2.18 37.98
N ASN A 204 -6.49 -3.38 37.64
CA ASN A 204 -6.65 -4.48 38.60
C ASN A 204 -5.50 -5.49 38.53
N GLU A 205 -4.81 -5.62 37.38
CA GLU A 205 -3.76 -6.59 37.17
C GLU A 205 -2.38 -5.90 37.07
N GLU A 206 -2.22 -4.95 36.16
CA GLU A 206 -0.95 -4.27 35.93
C GLU A 206 -0.64 -3.18 36.99
N HIS A 207 -1.64 -2.58 37.59
CA HIS A 207 -1.55 -1.49 38.60
C HIS A 207 -0.76 -0.26 38.11
N ARG A 208 -0.68 -0.03 36.83
CA ARG A 208 0.01 1.10 36.17
C ARG A 208 -0.81 1.67 35.03
N ASP A 209 -0.40 2.81 34.50
CA ASP A 209 -0.97 3.38 33.32
C ASP A 209 -0.29 2.84 32.04
N PRO A 210 -1.00 2.66 30.93
CA PRO A 210 -0.46 2.18 29.68
C PRO A 210 0.28 3.29 28.90
N SER A 211 1.21 2.86 28.08
CA SER A 211 1.80 3.69 27.03
C SER A 211 0.91 3.73 25.78
N MET A 212 1.12 4.75 24.93
CA MET A 212 0.52 4.83 23.61
C MET A 212 0.80 3.58 22.78
N THR A 213 2.02 3.05 22.85
CA THR A 213 2.42 1.83 22.13
C THR A 213 1.59 0.63 22.56
N GLU A 214 1.38 0.44 23.88
CA GLU A 214 0.57 -0.67 24.39
C GLU A 214 -0.88 -0.56 23.91
N ILE A 215 -1.47 0.62 23.98
CA ILE A 215 -2.83 0.84 23.46
C ILE A 215 -2.92 0.53 21.97
N ARG A 216 -1.97 0.98 21.15
CA ARG A 216 -1.95 0.72 19.70
C ARG A 216 -1.72 -0.75 19.36
N VAL A 217 -0.88 -1.45 20.11
CA VAL A 217 -0.65 -2.90 19.93
C VAL A 217 -1.93 -3.67 20.28
N LEU A 218 -2.58 -3.34 21.41
CA LEU A 218 -3.84 -3.95 21.81
C LEU A 218 -4.94 -3.67 20.78
N ASP A 219 -5.05 -2.44 20.29
CA ASP A 219 -6.00 -2.07 19.23
C ASP A 219 -5.79 -2.92 17.97
N THR A 220 -4.54 -3.17 17.58
CA THR A 220 -4.22 -4.03 16.46
C THR A 220 -4.69 -5.46 16.66
N TYR A 221 -4.50 -6.02 17.86
CA TYR A 221 -5.00 -7.37 18.20
C TYR A 221 -6.54 -7.44 18.26
N TRP A 222 -7.21 -6.38 18.69
CA TRP A 222 -8.68 -6.30 18.72
C TRP A 222 -9.30 -5.90 17.37
N SER A 223 -8.48 -5.44 16.42
CA SER A 223 -9.01 -5.11 15.10
C SER A 223 -9.54 -6.37 14.41
N ASP A 224 -10.65 -6.22 13.70
CA ASP A 224 -11.23 -7.29 12.88
C ASP A 224 -10.38 -7.50 11.62
N HIS A 225 -9.18 -8.02 11.82
CA HIS A 225 -8.21 -8.28 10.75
C HIS A 225 -8.78 -9.30 9.77
N CYS A 226 -8.74 -8.98 8.47
CA CYS A 226 -9.40 -9.75 7.40
C CYS A 226 -10.92 -9.90 7.59
N ARG A 227 -11.54 -9.15 8.49
CA ARG A 227 -12.98 -9.15 8.77
C ARG A 227 -13.56 -10.51 9.14
N HIS A 228 -12.77 -11.37 9.79
CA HIS A 228 -13.22 -12.69 10.21
C HIS A 228 -14.44 -12.62 11.11
N THR A 229 -14.45 -11.72 12.09
CA THR A 229 -15.58 -11.51 13.00
C THR A 229 -16.82 -11.07 12.22
N THR A 230 -16.67 -10.08 11.33
CA THR A 230 -17.76 -9.57 10.49
C THR A 230 -18.34 -10.67 9.61
N PHE A 231 -17.49 -11.42 8.90
CA PHE A 231 -17.91 -12.51 8.01
C PHE A 231 -18.52 -13.70 8.75
N SER A 232 -18.17 -13.92 10.01
CA SER A 232 -18.70 -15.00 10.86
C SER A 232 -19.88 -14.56 11.73
N THR A 233 -20.35 -13.31 11.61
CA THR A 233 -21.54 -12.85 12.36
C THR A 233 -22.79 -13.58 11.87
N GLU A 234 -23.62 -14.07 12.81
CA GLU A 234 -24.90 -14.73 12.50
C GLU A 234 -25.87 -13.75 11.84
N LEU A 235 -26.40 -14.13 10.69
CA LEU A 235 -27.43 -13.38 9.97
C LEU A 235 -28.80 -13.93 10.33
N THR A 236 -29.53 -13.22 11.18
CA THR A 236 -30.86 -13.62 11.66
C THR A 236 -32.01 -13.06 10.81
N ASN A 237 -31.75 -12.00 10.04
CA ASN A 237 -32.74 -11.36 9.19
C ASN A 237 -32.08 -10.95 7.86
N VAL A 238 -32.53 -11.56 6.76
CA VAL A 238 -32.04 -11.28 5.42
C VAL A 238 -33.22 -10.75 4.58
N ALA A 239 -33.05 -9.56 4.02
CA ALA A 239 -34.02 -8.93 3.13
C ALA A 239 -33.36 -8.47 1.83
N PHE A 240 -34.13 -8.37 0.76
CA PHE A 240 -33.65 -7.94 -0.54
C PHE A 240 -34.38 -6.68 -0.97
N ASP A 241 -33.64 -5.63 -1.21
CA ASP A 241 -34.20 -4.39 -1.74
C ASP A 241 -34.67 -4.55 -3.19
N ASP A 242 -35.63 -3.72 -3.60
CA ASP A 242 -36.12 -3.71 -4.96
C ASP A 242 -35.03 -3.22 -5.94
N GLY A 243 -34.82 -3.96 -7.01
CA GLY A 243 -33.80 -3.64 -8.00
C GLY A 243 -33.72 -4.68 -9.11
N TYR A 244 -32.95 -4.38 -10.15
CA TYR A 244 -32.83 -5.21 -11.34
C TYR A 244 -32.37 -6.67 -11.04
N TYR A 245 -31.56 -6.87 -10.03
CA TYR A 245 -31.01 -8.18 -9.69
C TYR A 245 -31.71 -8.86 -8.49
N LYS A 246 -32.80 -8.27 -7.94
CA LYS A 246 -33.48 -8.78 -6.74
C LYS A 246 -33.82 -10.26 -6.84
N ASP A 247 -34.52 -10.64 -7.91
CA ASP A 247 -35.05 -12.01 -8.06
C ASP A 247 -33.91 -13.03 -8.17
N VAL A 248 -32.87 -12.73 -8.92
CA VAL A 248 -31.70 -13.61 -9.09
C VAL A 248 -30.93 -13.80 -7.77
N ILE A 249 -30.77 -12.73 -6.99
CA ILE A 249 -30.10 -12.78 -5.70
C ILE A 249 -30.95 -13.56 -4.69
N ALA A 250 -32.26 -13.31 -4.62
CA ALA A 250 -33.17 -14.01 -3.74
C ALA A 250 -33.22 -15.52 -4.05
N GLU A 251 -33.35 -15.90 -5.33
CA GLU A 251 -33.31 -17.29 -5.76
C GLU A 251 -31.97 -17.98 -5.37
N THR A 252 -30.86 -17.27 -5.54
CA THR A 252 -29.55 -17.81 -5.17
C THR A 252 -29.44 -18.03 -3.67
N TYR A 253 -29.99 -17.12 -2.87
CA TYR A 253 -30.03 -17.26 -1.42
C TYR A 253 -30.93 -18.42 -0.98
N ASP A 254 -32.09 -18.61 -1.61
CA ASP A 254 -33.00 -19.76 -1.34
C ASP A 254 -32.29 -21.10 -1.65
N ARG A 255 -31.52 -21.16 -2.72
CA ARG A 255 -30.69 -22.34 -3.04
C ARG A 255 -29.64 -22.59 -1.95
N TYR A 256 -28.95 -21.56 -1.47
CA TYR A 256 -28.01 -21.66 -0.35
C TYR A 256 -28.72 -22.20 0.90
N VAL A 257 -29.88 -21.66 1.29
CA VAL A 257 -30.65 -22.13 2.44
C VAL A 257 -31.09 -23.60 2.28
N GLY A 258 -31.40 -24.01 1.05
CA GLY A 258 -31.67 -25.41 0.71
C GLY A 258 -30.44 -26.30 0.94
N ALA A 259 -29.29 -25.85 0.45
CA ALA A 259 -28.01 -26.56 0.59
C ALA A 259 -27.57 -26.70 2.07
N THR A 260 -27.75 -25.66 2.89
CA THR A 260 -27.41 -25.70 4.32
C THR A 260 -28.17 -26.80 5.07
N LYS A 261 -29.48 -26.97 4.77
CA LYS A 261 -30.32 -27.99 5.39
C LYS A 261 -29.80 -29.40 5.12
N GLU A 262 -29.28 -29.65 3.94
CA GLU A 262 -28.72 -30.93 3.57
C GLU A 262 -27.28 -31.13 4.08
N MET A 263 -26.44 -30.08 3.97
CA MET A 263 -25.04 -30.16 4.36
C MET A 263 -24.85 -30.25 5.87
N TYR A 264 -25.73 -29.59 6.65
CA TYR A 264 -25.62 -29.50 8.11
C TYR A 264 -26.68 -30.30 8.83
N LYS A 265 -27.26 -31.32 8.18
CA LYS A 265 -28.24 -32.20 8.82
C LYS A 265 -27.71 -32.80 10.11
N GLY A 266 -28.36 -32.53 11.25
CA GLY A 266 -27.95 -32.98 12.56
C GLY A 266 -26.84 -32.17 13.23
N ARG A 267 -26.58 -30.95 12.74
CA ARG A 267 -25.63 -30.01 13.32
C ARG A 267 -26.33 -28.72 13.73
N ASP A 268 -26.53 -28.56 15.03
CA ASP A 268 -27.22 -27.38 15.61
C ASP A 268 -26.21 -26.20 15.86
N ASP A 269 -24.92 -26.43 15.66
CA ASP A 269 -23.84 -25.44 15.83
C ASP A 269 -23.62 -24.56 14.59
N LYS A 270 -24.39 -24.76 13.53
CA LYS A 270 -24.25 -24.04 12.26
C LYS A 270 -25.34 -23.00 12.09
N PHE A 271 -24.93 -21.81 11.73
CA PHE A 271 -25.79 -20.66 11.47
C PHE A 271 -25.42 -20.01 10.12
N VAL A 272 -26.32 -19.19 9.61
CA VAL A 272 -26.10 -18.41 8.38
C VAL A 272 -25.17 -17.26 8.68
N CYS A 273 -24.07 -17.17 7.92
CA CYS A 273 -23.16 -16.03 7.94
C CYS A 273 -22.52 -15.84 6.55
N LEU A 274 -21.92 -14.69 6.31
CA LEU A 274 -21.28 -14.39 5.01
C LEU A 274 -20.18 -15.39 4.65
N MET A 275 -19.40 -15.84 5.63
CA MET A 275 -18.35 -16.85 5.42
C MET A 275 -18.95 -18.18 4.97
N ASP A 276 -20.05 -18.60 5.58
CA ASP A 276 -20.70 -19.85 5.19
C ASP A 276 -21.30 -19.77 3.78
N ILE A 277 -21.94 -18.65 3.44
CA ILE A 277 -22.45 -18.38 2.08
C ILE A 277 -21.32 -18.50 1.06
N ALA A 278 -20.17 -17.87 1.32
CA ALA A 278 -19.01 -17.89 0.42
C ALA A 278 -18.43 -19.29 0.22
N LEU A 279 -18.45 -20.12 1.26
CA LEU A 279 -17.84 -21.44 1.25
C LEU A 279 -18.79 -22.58 0.83
N MET A 280 -20.09 -22.36 0.76
CA MET A 280 -21.07 -23.42 0.54
C MET A 280 -20.86 -24.19 -0.76
N ALA A 281 -20.62 -23.50 -1.86
CA ALA A 281 -20.37 -24.15 -3.15
C ALA A 281 -19.14 -25.07 -3.13
N MET A 282 -18.07 -24.63 -2.45
CA MET A 282 -16.87 -25.48 -2.26
C MET A 282 -17.20 -26.73 -1.43
N LYS A 283 -17.97 -26.59 -0.34
CA LYS A 283 -18.39 -27.71 0.51
C LYS A 283 -19.24 -28.72 -0.24
N GLU A 284 -20.16 -28.26 -1.09
CA GLU A 284 -20.97 -29.12 -1.95
C GLU A 284 -20.11 -29.89 -2.97
N LEU A 285 -19.16 -29.20 -3.64
CA LEU A 285 -18.24 -29.80 -4.60
C LEU A 285 -17.35 -30.87 -3.92
N LYS A 286 -16.86 -30.56 -2.72
CA LYS A 286 -16.06 -31.49 -1.92
C LYS A 286 -16.86 -32.74 -1.55
N LYS A 287 -18.10 -32.59 -1.05
CA LYS A 287 -19.00 -33.69 -0.75
C LYS A 287 -19.31 -34.55 -1.98
N ALA A 288 -19.34 -33.94 -3.16
CA ALA A 288 -19.57 -34.62 -4.43
C ALA A 288 -18.30 -35.28 -5.02
N GLY A 289 -17.16 -35.28 -4.32
CA GLY A 289 -15.89 -35.86 -4.79
C GLY A 289 -15.28 -35.12 -6.00
N LYS A 290 -15.56 -33.83 -6.17
CA LYS A 290 -15.05 -33.02 -7.29
C LYS A 290 -13.81 -32.23 -6.94
N LEU A 291 -13.35 -32.30 -5.70
CA LEU A 291 -12.18 -31.63 -5.19
C LEU A 291 -11.21 -32.59 -4.50
N ASP A 292 -11.18 -33.84 -4.95
CA ASP A 292 -10.34 -34.90 -4.35
C ASP A 292 -8.83 -34.68 -4.64
N ASP A 293 -8.52 -33.82 -5.59
CA ASP A 293 -7.16 -33.37 -5.92
C ASP A 293 -6.70 -32.17 -5.09
N GLN A 294 -7.59 -31.60 -4.26
CA GLN A 294 -7.24 -30.53 -3.34
C GLN A 294 -6.49 -31.09 -2.13
N GLU A 295 -5.29 -30.60 -1.88
CA GLU A 295 -4.54 -30.92 -0.67
C GLU A 295 -5.25 -30.35 0.57
N GLU A 296 -5.45 -31.19 1.58
CA GLU A 296 -6.00 -30.79 2.87
C GLU A 296 -4.88 -30.68 3.88
N SER A 297 -4.76 -29.51 4.50
CA SER A 297 -3.86 -29.27 5.62
C SER A 297 -4.65 -29.15 6.91
N ASP A 298 -4.13 -29.72 8.00
CA ASP A 298 -4.64 -29.51 9.36
C ASP A 298 -4.29 -28.11 9.88
N GLU A 299 -3.53 -27.34 9.12
CA GLU A 299 -3.11 -25.99 9.48
C GLU A 299 -4.24 -24.99 9.22
N ILE A 300 -4.79 -24.45 10.31
CA ILE A 300 -5.85 -23.45 10.29
C ILE A 300 -5.20 -22.05 10.25
N ASN A 301 -4.44 -21.75 9.19
CA ASN A 301 -3.83 -20.45 9.01
C ASN A 301 -4.34 -19.81 7.72
N ALA A 302 -4.68 -18.53 7.78
CA ALA A 302 -5.11 -17.77 6.61
C ALA A 302 -3.96 -17.53 5.59
N CYS A 303 -2.71 -17.73 5.97
CA CYS A 303 -1.52 -17.58 5.14
C CYS A 303 -1.08 -18.93 4.55
N LEU A 304 -1.89 -19.53 3.71
CA LEU A 304 -1.61 -20.84 3.08
C LEU A 304 -0.43 -20.85 2.09
N LEU A 305 0.16 -19.71 1.78
CA LEU A 305 1.29 -19.60 0.84
C LEU A 305 2.60 -20.18 1.38
N TYR A 306 2.68 -20.49 2.66
CA TYR A 306 3.89 -21.10 3.26
C TYR A 306 4.08 -22.57 2.91
N THR A 307 3.03 -23.27 2.52
CA THR A 307 3.06 -24.73 2.29
C THR A 307 3.03 -25.10 0.82
N SER A 308 2.81 -24.15 -0.07
CA SER A 308 2.92 -24.39 -1.51
C SER A 308 4.38 -24.24 -1.94
N PRO A 309 5.02 -25.30 -2.49
CA PRO A 309 6.34 -25.16 -3.06
C PRO A 309 6.30 -24.08 -4.16
N SER A 310 7.12 -23.05 -3.98
CA SER A 310 7.26 -22.02 -5.00
C SER A 310 8.03 -22.58 -6.18
N PRO A 311 7.63 -22.32 -7.42
CA PRO A 311 8.43 -22.68 -8.60
C PRO A 311 9.80 -21.98 -8.64
N ARG A 312 10.11 -21.14 -7.65
CA ARG A 312 11.35 -20.37 -7.53
C ARG A 312 12.26 -20.86 -6.39
N ASP A 313 11.83 -21.84 -5.62
CA ASP A 313 12.64 -22.45 -4.55
C ASP A 313 13.53 -23.58 -5.07
#